data_6d34095ed5ab6df1aeb138de5bfaf9be
#
_entry.id   6d34095ed5ab6df1aeb138de5bfaf9be
#
_cell.length_a   1.000
_cell.length_b   1.000
_cell.length_c   1.000
_cell.angle_alpha   90.00
_cell.angle_beta   90.00
_cell.angle_gamma   90.00
#
_symmetry.space_group_name_H-M   'P 1'
#
loop_
_entity.id
_entity.type
_entity.pdbx_description
1 polymer ?
#
loop_
_entity_poly.entity_id
_entity_poly.type
_entity_poly.pdbx_seq_one_letter_code
_entity_poly.pdbx_strand_id
1 'polypeptide(L)'
;MRILCFDIGGTFIKYGLCDENFNLLEKDKIPTLAENGGQSIIERVIGIIEQYDGIDRIAVSTAGQVDSENGIVVYSTDNIPYYTGMRVKSLIENKTGIPTFVENDVNSAALGEAHFGAAKGVSDFICLTL
;
A
#
# COMPACT_ATOMS: atom_id res chain seq x y z
N MET A 1 8.44 -11.38 12.97
CA MET A 1 8.07 -10.05 12.46
C MET A 1 6.67 -10.10 11.87
N ARG A 2 5.86 -9.10 12.15
CA ARG A 2 4.48 -8.99 11.63
C ARG A 2 4.39 -7.76 10.73
N ILE A 3 3.96 -7.96 9.49
CA ILE A 3 3.87 -6.92 8.48
C ILE A 3 2.41 -6.79 8.06
N LEU A 4 1.83 -5.61 8.21
CA LEU A 4 0.49 -5.33 7.73
C LEU A 4 0.58 -4.66 6.37
N CYS A 5 0.02 -5.31 5.35
CA CYS A 5 0.10 -4.90 3.96
C CYS A 5 -1.24 -4.35 3.49
N PHE A 6 -1.21 -3.27 2.72
CA PHE A 6 -2.38 -2.64 2.11
C PHE A 6 -2.20 -2.53 0.59
N ASP A 7 -3.30 -2.71 -0.12
CA ASP A 7 -3.42 -2.37 -1.54
C ASP A 7 -4.62 -1.43 -1.71
N ILE A 8 -4.31 -0.16 -1.93
CA ILE A 8 -5.30 0.92 -2.06
C ILE A 8 -5.69 1.05 -3.53
N GLY A 9 -6.79 0.42 -3.89
CA GLY A 9 -7.41 0.56 -5.21
C GLY A 9 -8.54 1.60 -5.22
N GLY A 10 -9.03 1.92 -6.40
CA GLY A 10 -10.15 2.86 -6.55
C GLY A 10 -11.48 2.36 -5.99
N THR A 11 -11.68 1.06 -5.90
CA THR A 11 -12.94 0.44 -5.43
C THR A 11 -12.79 -0.16 -4.03
N PHE A 12 -11.71 -0.88 -3.78
CA PHE A 12 -11.44 -1.55 -2.50
C PHE A 12 -10.06 -1.21 -1.98
N ILE A 13 -9.96 -1.10 -0.66
CA ILE A 13 -8.71 -1.23 0.09
C ILE A 13 -8.64 -2.69 0.52
N LYS A 14 -7.70 -3.44 -0.05
CA LYS A 14 -7.40 -4.80 0.38
C LYS A 14 -6.27 -4.75 1.40
N TYR A 15 -6.28 -5.63 2.37
CA TYR A 15 -5.21 -5.70 3.35
C TYR A 15 -4.98 -7.13 3.83
N GLY A 16 -3.81 -7.36 4.36
CA GLY A 16 -3.44 -8.66 4.89
C GLY A 16 -2.26 -8.59 5.84
N LEU A 17 -2.24 -9.52 6.77
CA LEU A 17 -1.15 -9.70 7.73
C LEU A 17 -0.19 -10.77 7.21
N CYS A 18 1.09 -10.44 7.14
CA CYS A 18 2.16 -11.36 6.74
C CYS A 18 3.18 -11.55 7.86
N ASP A 19 3.82 -12.72 7.85
CA ASP A 19 5.01 -12.99 8.65
C ASP A 19 6.32 -12.60 7.91
N GLU A 20 7.48 -12.80 8.56
CA GLU A 20 8.80 -12.52 7.98
C GLU A 20 9.18 -13.40 6.79
N ASN A 21 8.49 -14.50 6.56
CA ASN A 21 8.65 -15.38 5.41
C ASN A 21 7.67 -15.06 4.29
N PHE A 22 6.92 -13.95 4.42
CA PHE A 22 5.88 -13.50 3.49
C PHE A 22 4.69 -14.46 3.37
N ASN A 23 4.46 -15.31 4.36
CA ASN A 23 3.23 -16.07 4.43
C ASN A 23 2.08 -15.15 4.82
N LEU A 24 1.01 -15.18 4.02
CA LEU A 24 -0.20 -14.42 4.29
C LEU A 24 -1.01 -15.15 5.37
N LEU A 25 -1.10 -14.55 6.55
CA LEU A 25 -1.79 -15.12 7.72
C LEU A 25 -3.28 -14.79 7.73
N GLU A 26 -3.61 -13.55 7.36
CA GLU A 26 -4.97 -13.03 7.29
C GLU A 26 -5.12 -12.11 6.08
N LYS A 27 -6.32 -12.02 5.54
CA LYS A 27 -6.67 -11.05 4.50
C LYS A 27 -8.13 -10.64 4.58
N ASP A 28 -8.39 -9.39 4.24
CA ASP A 28 -9.73 -8.84 4.12
C ASP A 28 -9.73 -7.63 3.19
N LYS A 29 -10.87 -7.03 2.98
CA LYS A 29 -11.03 -5.81 2.19
C LYS A 29 -12.20 -4.97 2.72
N ILE A 30 -12.08 -3.66 2.50
CA ILE A 30 -13.17 -2.70 2.73
C ILE A 30 -13.36 -1.83 1.47
N PRO A 31 -14.54 -1.24 1.26
CA PRO A 31 -14.73 -0.25 0.20
C PRO A 31 -13.77 0.92 0.38
N THR A 32 -13.15 1.38 -0.70
CA THR A 32 -12.27 2.56 -0.67
C THR A 32 -13.06 3.82 -0.37
N LEU A 33 -14.28 3.95 -0.92
CA LEU A 33 -15.08 5.18 -0.90
C LEU A 33 -14.25 6.37 -1.43
N ALA A 34 -13.67 6.18 -2.61
CA ALA A 34 -12.71 7.11 -3.22
C ALA A 34 -13.27 8.52 -3.40
N GLU A 35 -14.59 8.64 -3.60
CA GLU A 35 -15.31 9.91 -3.70
C GLU A 35 -15.18 10.79 -2.46
N ASN A 36 -14.87 10.22 -1.31
CA ASN A 36 -14.63 10.96 -0.07
C ASN A 36 -13.21 11.54 0.03
N GLY A 37 -12.36 11.25 -0.96
CA GLY A 37 -11.03 11.83 -1.09
C GLY A 37 -9.90 11.10 -0.35
N GLY A 38 -8.68 11.55 -0.61
CA GLY A 38 -7.46 10.93 -0.08
C GLY A 38 -7.36 10.90 1.44
N GLN A 39 -7.77 11.96 2.12
CA GLN A 39 -7.73 12.03 3.58
C GLN A 39 -8.60 10.92 4.21
N SER A 40 -9.80 10.71 3.69
CA SER A 40 -10.70 9.64 4.13
C SER A 40 -10.06 8.26 3.94
N ILE A 41 -9.37 8.04 2.83
CA ILE A 41 -8.65 6.78 2.57
C ILE A 41 -7.59 6.53 3.64
N ILE A 42 -6.77 7.52 3.96
CA ILE A 42 -5.72 7.37 4.99
C ILE A 42 -6.32 7.12 6.37
N GLU A 43 -7.40 7.79 6.73
CA GLU A 43 -8.12 7.57 8.00
C GLU A 43 -8.67 6.14 8.09
N ARG A 44 -9.20 5.60 6.99
CA ARG A 44 -9.68 4.21 6.92
C ARG A 44 -8.54 3.20 7.06
N VAL A 45 -7.39 3.45 6.44
CA VAL A 45 -6.18 2.63 6.60
C VAL A 45 -5.71 2.66 8.05
N ILE A 46 -5.60 3.82 8.66
CA ILE A 46 -5.22 3.97 10.06
C ILE A 46 -6.20 3.24 10.99
N GLY A 47 -7.50 3.35 10.74
CA GLY A 47 -8.52 2.64 11.50
C GLY A 47 -8.38 1.11 11.44
N ILE A 48 -7.90 0.56 10.32
CA ILE A 48 -7.57 -0.86 10.21
C ILE A 48 -6.32 -1.18 11.03
N ILE A 49 -5.26 -0.37 10.90
CA ILE A 49 -4.00 -0.58 11.64
C ILE A 49 -4.24 -0.64 13.15
N GLU A 50 -5.11 0.22 13.66
CA GLU A 50 -5.45 0.31 15.09
C GLU A 50 -6.17 -0.95 15.63
N GLN A 51 -6.65 -1.83 14.76
CA GLN A 51 -7.27 -3.11 15.16
C GLN A 51 -6.24 -4.24 15.36
N TYR A 52 -4.97 -4.01 15.02
CA TYR A 52 -3.90 -4.99 15.10
C TYR A 52 -2.86 -4.61 16.14
N ASP A 53 -2.49 -5.58 16.97
CA ASP A 53 -1.41 -5.42 17.93
C ASP A 53 -0.10 -6.02 17.40
N GLY A 54 1.02 -5.44 17.81
CA GLY A 54 2.35 -6.01 17.57
C GLY A 54 2.75 -5.98 16.08
N ILE A 55 2.34 -4.96 15.34
CA ILE A 55 2.76 -4.75 13.95
C ILE A 55 4.14 -4.08 13.94
N ASP A 56 5.09 -4.69 13.25
CA ASP A 56 6.46 -4.19 13.16
C ASP A 56 6.67 -3.27 11.94
N ARG A 57 5.94 -3.51 10.86
CA ARG A 57 6.06 -2.75 9.60
C ARG A 57 4.71 -2.63 8.92
N ILE A 58 4.55 -1.55 8.16
CA ILE A 58 3.41 -1.33 7.26
C ILE A 58 3.93 -1.22 5.84
N ALA A 59 3.33 -1.93 4.91
CA ALA A 59 3.60 -1.84 3.48
C ALA A 59 2.32 -1.40 2.75
N VAL A 60 2.42 -0.36 1.94
CA VAL A 60 1.30 0.21 1.20
C VAL A 60 1.58 0.18 -0.29
N SER A 61 0.78 -0.55 -1.04
CA SER A 61 0.63 -0.46 -2.48
C SER A 61 -0.53 0.49 -2.78
N THR A 62 -0.36 1.43 -3.69
CA THR A 62 -1.43 2.38 -4.01
C THR A 62 -1.46 2.74 -5.49
N ALA A 63 -2.65 3.06 -5.99
CA ALA A 63 -2.82 3.72 -7.28
C ALA A 63 -2.11 5.08 -7.30
N GLY A 64 -1.70 5.52 -8.48
CA GLY A 64 -1.00 6.79 -8.70
C GLY A 64 0.52 6.64 -8.82
N GLN A 65 1.16 7.72 -9.17
CA GLN A 65 2.63 7.80 -9.19
C GLN A 65 3.13 8.08 -7.77
N VAL A 66 4.11 7.34 -7.32
CA VAL A 66 4.61 7.41 -5.95
C VAL A 66 6.11 7.73 -5.94
N ASP A 67 6.48 8.70 -5.14
CA ASP A 67 7.85 8.86 -4.64
C ASP A 67 8.01 7.89 -3.46
N SER A 68 8.57 6.72 -3.73
CA SER A 68 8.68 5.65 -2.72
C SER A 68 9.69 5.96 -1.62
N GLU A 69 10.67 6.82 -1.88
CA GLU A 69 11.65 7.24 -0.85
C GLU A 69 10.96 8.06 0.24
N ASN A 70 10.13 9.01 -0.15
CA ASN A 70 9.41 9.89 0.78
C ASN A 70 7.99 9.42 1.11
N GLY A 71 7.48 8.41 0.40
CA GLY A 71 6.13 7.88 0.62
C GLY A 71 5.02 8.86 0.25
N ILE A 72 5.20 9.58 -0.87
CA ILE A 72 4.28 10.64 -1.32
C ILE A 72 3.62 10.21 -2.63
N VAL A 73 2.31 10.39 -2.75
CA VAL A 73 1.60 10.29 -4.02
C VAL A 73 1.86 11.58 -4.80
N VAL A 74 2.78 11.53 -5.76
CA VAL A 74 3.16 12.73 -6.54
C VAL A 74 2.13 13.10 -7.59
N TYR A 75 1.38 12.12 -8.09
CA TYR A 75 0.27 12.33 -9.01
C TYR A 75 -0.76 11.20 -8.90
N SER A 76 -2.01 11.55 -8.93
CA SER A 76 -3.15 10.64 -9.04
C SER A 76 -4.20 11.24 -9.96
N THR A 77 -4.96 10.39 -10.65
CA THR A 77 -6.10 10.81 -11.45
C THR A 77 -7.27 11.25 -10.54
N ASP A 78 -8.24 11.94 -11.12
CA ASP A 78 -9.43 12.42 -10.40
C ASP A 78 -10.33 11.29 -9.86
N ASN A 79 -10.02 10.03 -10.16
CA ASN A 79 -10.68 8.87 -9.58
C ASN A 79 -10.57 8.81 -8.06
N ILE A 80 -9.52 9.41 -7.51
CA ILE A 80 -9.38 9.64 -6.07
C ILE A 80 -9.13 11.14 -5.86
N PRO A 81 -10.17 11.92 -5.55
CA PRO A 81 -10.04 13.35 -5.33
C PRO A 81 -9.06 13.66 -4.18
N TYR A 82 -8.31 14.74 -4.31
CA TYR A 82 -7.39 15.23 -3.27
C TYR A 82 -6.34 14.20 -2.82
N TYR A 83 -5.92 13.30 -3.74
CA TYR A 83 -4.90 12.30 -3.45
C TYR A 83 -3.50 12.71 -3.89
N THR A 84 -3.40 13.51 -4.95
CA THR A 84 -2.12 14.11 -5.38
C THR A 84 -1.51 14.94 -4.27
N GLY A 85 -0.22 14.71 -3.98
CA GLY A 85 0.51 15.38 -2.90
C GLY A 85 0.32 14.73 -1.52
N MET A 86 -0.47 13.66 -1.41
CA MET A 86 -0.71 12.99 -0.14
C MET A 86 0.57 12.34 0.40
N ARG A 87 0.94 12.72 1.62
CA ARG A 87 2.13 12.23 2.32
C ARG A 87 1.79 10.97 3.12
N VAL A 88 1.49 9.90 2.43
CA VAL A 88 0.94 8.65 2.99
C VAL A 88 1.83 8.10 4.10
N LYS A 89 3.15 7.98 3.86
CA LYS A 89 4.11 7.49 4.84
C LYS A 89 4.07 8.31 6.13
N SER A 90 4.26 9.61 6.01
CA SER A 90 4.31 10.50 7.18
C SER A 90 3.02 10.51 7.98
N LEU A 91 1.87 10.51 7.30
CA LEU A 91 0.56 10.50 7.95
C LEU A 91 0.34 9.23 8.78
N ILE A 92 0.70 8.07 8.23
CA ILE A 92 0.58 6.79 8.93
C ILE A 92 1.59 6.70 10.08
N GLU A 93 2.87 7.01 9.82
CA GLU A 93 3.93 6.95 10.83
C GLU A 93 3.67 7.90 12.00
N ASN A 94 3.22 9.14 11.73
CA ASN A 94 2.91 10.11 12.77
C ASN A 94 1.75 9.65 13.68
N LYS A 95 0.80 8.92 13.13
CA LYS A 95 -0.36 8.44 13.90
C LYS A 95 -0.11 7.14 14.63
N THR A 96 0.65 6.23 14.03
CA THR A 96 0.81 4.86 14.54
C THR A 96 2.16 4.58 15.19
N GLY A 97 3.19 5.37 14.83
CA GLY A 97 4.58 5.12 15.24
C GLY A 97 5.22 3.93 14.53
N ILE A 98 4.58 3.33 13.52
CA ILE A 98 5.05 2.12 12.86
C ILE A 98 5.73 2.50 11.54
N PRO A 99 6.97 2.03 11.29
CA PRO A 99 7.66 2.28 10.01
C PRO A 99 6.81 1.84 8.82
N THR A 100 6.61 2.76 7.87
CA THR A 100 5.70 2.59 6.74
C THR A 100 6.45 2.75 5.42
N PHE A 101 6.17 1.87 4.47
CA PHE A 101 6.73 1.86 3.12
C PHE A 101 5.60 1.97 2.12
N VAL A 102 5.75 2.84 1.12
CA VAL A 102 4.71 3.12 0.13
C VAL A 102 5.29 2.95 -1.28
N GLU A 103 4.59 2.20 -2.13
CA GLU A 103 4.96 2.00 -3.52
C GLU A 103 3.72 2.07 -4.42
N ASN A 104 3.95 2.39 -5.70
CA ASN A 104 2.92 2.28 -6.73
C ASN A 104 2.45 0.82 -6.90
N ASP A 105 1.19 0.61 -7.23
CA ASP A 105 0.58 -0.72 -7.36
C ASP A 105 1.22 -1.58 -8.45
N VAL A 106 1.55 -1.03 -9.60
CA VAL A 106 2.25 -1.76 -10.69
C VAL A 106 3.68 -2.10 -10.28
N ASN A 107 4.39 -1.16 -9.65
CA ASN A 107 5.73 -1.41 -9.13
C ASN A 107 5.72 -2.47 -8.04
N SER A 108 4.72 -2.46 -7.16
CA SER A 108 4.53 -3.48 -6.13
C SER A 108 4.31 -4.86 -6.74
N ALA A 109 3.48 -4.95 -7.79
CA ALA A 109 3.25 -6.18 -8.53
C ALA A 109 4.55 -6.68 -9.20
N ALA A 110 5.33 -5.79 -9.82
CA ALA A 110 6.61 -6.12 -10.42
C ALA A 110 7.61 -6.67 -9.38
N LEU A 111 7.70 -6.05 -8.20
CA LEU A 111 8.52 -6.54 -7.09
C LEU A 111 8.08 -7.93 -6.64
N GLY A 112 6.77 -8.17 -6.54
CA GLY A 112 6.22 -9.48 -6.21
C GLY A 112 6.63 -10.54 -7.23
N GLU A 113 6.50 -10.24 -8.53
CA GLU A 113 6.91 -11.16 -9.61
C GLU A 113 8.44 -11.42 -9.62
N ALA A 114 9.25 -10.41 -9.29
CA ALA A 114 10.70 -10.56 -9.20
C ALA A 114 11.13 -11.48 -8.05
N HIS A 115 10.42 -11.47 -6.94
CA HIS A 115 10.77 -12.27 -5.76
C HIS A 115 10.12 -13.66 -5.76
N PHE A 116 8.88 -13.79 -6.22
CA PHE A 116 8.08 -14.99 -6.03
C PHE A 116 7.47 -15.55 -7.33
N GLY A 117 7.49 -14.78 -8.42
CA GLY A 117 6.73 -15.08 -9.63
C GLY A 117 7.58 -15.30 -10.88
N ALA A 118 7.01 -14.91 -12.02
CA ALA A 118 7.56 -15.18 -13.35
C ALA A 118 8.89 -14.47 -13.63
N ALA A 119 9.21 -13.38 -12.94
CA ALA A 119 10.45 -12.62 -13.11
C ALA A 119 11.56 -13.04 -12.13
N LYS A 120 11.36 -14.10 -11.35
CA LYS A 120 12.35 -14.59 -10.40
C LYS A 120 13.66 -14.97 -11.11
N GLY A 121 14.77 -14.36 -10.68
CA GLY A 121 16.10 -14.60 -11.28
C GLY A 121 16.37 -13.82 -12.57
N VAL A 122 15.45 -12.95 -12.98
CA VAL A 122 15.61 -12.06 -14.13
C VAL A 122 16.00 -10.66 -13.65
N SER A 123 17.03 -10.05 -14.26
CA SER A 123 17.53 -8.74 -13.86
C SER A 123 16.71 -7.59 -14.45
N ASP A 124 16.30 -7.74 -15.72
CA ASP A 124 15.60 -6.70 -16.46
C ASP A 124 14.31 -7.28 -17.05
N PHE A 125 13.16 -6.68 -16.73
CA PHE A 125 11.86 -7.09 -17.24
C PHE A 125 10.88 -5.92 -17.24
N ILE A 126 9.77 -6.10 -17.96
CA ILE A 126 8.66 -5.14 -18.01
C ILE A 126 7.43 -5.83 -17.41
N CYS A 127 6.75 -5.13 -16.49
CA CYS A 127 5.48 -5.54 -15.93
C CYS A 127 4.36 -4.65 -16.50
N LEU A 128 3.37 -5.29 -17.13
CA LEU A 128 2.18 -4.63 -17.65
C LEU A 128 0.96 -5.10 -16.88
N THR A 129 0.14 -4.15 -16.43
CA THR A 129 -1.18 -4.43 -15.86
C THR A 129 -2.27 -4.00 -16.85
N LEU A 130 -3.29 -4.80 -16.99
CA LEU A 130 -4.41 -4.57 -17.91
C LEU A 130 -5.65 -4.06 -17.17
#